data_bdd7e1bc8c4096512685d7a1e14875ee
#
_entry.id   bdd7e1bc8c4096512685d7a1e14875ee
#
_cell.length_a   1.000
_cell.length_b   1.000
_cell.length_c   1.000
_cell.angle_alpha   90.00
_cell.angle_beta   90.00
_cell.angle_gamma   90.00
#
_symmetry.space_group_name_H-M   'P 1'
#
loop_
_entity.id
_entity.type
_entity.pdbx_description
1 polymer ?
#
loop_
_entity_poly.entity_id
_entity_poly.type
_entity_poly.pdbx_seq_one_letter_code
_entity_poly.pdbx_strand_id
1 'polypeptide(L)'
;MQIEEKQIVINGQNIILRSPKKQDAETFSEVRDITYRETYFLARYPEETDFTAEAAEAMISDIAERREEFLIGAFRKEQMIGCVMVLKEGNHIKFRHKAGIGIFILQRYCGIGLGRQLMEYAIENARKTELEQLKLGVFDDNVAAIRLYEKLGFREWGREPHAFKLKDGSYRDEIQ
;
A
#
# COMPACT_ATOMS: atom_id res chain seq x y z
N MET A 1 11.25 -4.04 9.06
CA MET A 1 11.23 -3.01 10.13
C MET A 1 9.86 -3.01 10.79
N GLN A 2 9.80 -2.94 12.12
CA GLN A 2 8.55 -2.79 12.86
C GLN A 2 8.24 -1.31 13.08
N ILE A 3 6.99 -0.92 12.82
CA ILE A 3 6.51 0.45 12.99
C ILE A 3 5.74 0.55 14.30
N GLU A 4 6.00 1.59 15.06
CA GLU A 4 5.28 1.88 16.31
C GLU A 4 3.76 2.03 16.07
N GLU A 5 2.99 1.76 17.10
CA GLU A 5 1.55 1.94 17.04
C GLU A 5 1.18 3.43 17.13
N LYS A 6 0.29 3.87 16.22
CA LYS A 6 -0.29 5.21 16.22
C LYS A 6 -1.81 5.12 16.22
N GLN A 7 -2.45 5.73 17.18
CA GLN A 7 -3.91 5.83 17.23
C GLN A 7 -4.38 7.10 16.51
N ILE A 8 -5.42 6.96 15.69
CA ILE A 8 -6.07 8.06 15.00
C ILE A 8 -7.58 7.95 15.16
N VAL A 9 -8.27 9.07 15.02
CA VAL A 9 -9.74 9.12 15.02
C VAL A 9 -10.22 9.67 13.68
N ILE A 10 -11.04 8.91 12.97
CA ILE A 10 -11.65 9.32 11.71
C ILE A 10 -13.17 9.12 11.85
N ASN A 11 -13.94 10.20 11.66
CA ASN A 11 -15.39 10.18 11.77
C ASN A 11 -15.90 9.53 13.10
N GLY A 12 -15.21 9.83 14.23
CA GLY A 12 -15.54 9.28 15.52
C GLY A 12 -15.14 7.81 15.73
N GLN A 13 -14.45 7.19 14.78
CA GLN A 13 -13.97 5.82 14.88
C GLN A 13 -12.48 5.78 15.23
N ASN A 14 -12.13 5.03 16.25
CA ASN A 14 -10.74 4.76 16.60
C ASN A 14 -10.15 3.75 15.60
N ILE A 15 -9.05 4.12 14.99
CA ILE A 15 -8.27 3.29 14.06
C ILE A 15 -6.83 3.27 14.57
N ILE A 16 -6.23 2.09 14.53
CA ILE A 16 -4.84 1.86 14.93
C ILE A 16 -4.01 1.65 13.65
N LEU A 17 -2.95 2.43 13.50
CA LEU A 17 -1.94 2.24 12.46
C LEU A 17 -0.73 1.57 13.10
N ARG A 18 -0.35 0.39 12.63
CA ARG A 18 0.80 -0.38 13.15
C ARG A 18 1.29 -1.41 12.14
N SER A 19 2.48 -1.95 12.35
CA SER A 19 2.90 -3.14 11.61
C SER A 19 1.97 -4.31 11.89
N PRO A 20 1.57 -5.06 10.83
CA PRO A 20 0.88 -6.34 11.01
C PRO A 20 1.76 -7.34 11.78
N LYS A 21 1.11 -8.18 12.57
CA LYS A 21 1.71 -9.32 13.27
C LYS A 21 1.25 -10.63 12.60
N LYS A 22 1.90 -11.75 12.90
CA LYS A 22 1.51 -13.07 12.35
C LYS A 22 0.02 -13.39 12.54
N GLN A 23 -0.53 -13.05 13.71
CA GLN A 23 -1.96 -13.24 14.01
C GLN A 23 -2.92 -12.41 13.14
N ASP A 24 -2.42 -11.40 12.43
CA ASP A 24 -3.21 -10.56 11.53
C ASP A 24 -3.23 -11.14 10.09
N ALA A 25 -2.56 -12.27 9.84
CA ALA A 25 -2.39 -12.84 8.50
C ALA A 25 -3.72 -13.14 7.79
N GLU A 26 -4.70 -13.68 8.52
CA GLU A 26 -6.03 -13.97 7.99
C GLU A 26 -6.74 -12.69 7.54
N THR A 27 -6.86 -11.70 8.42
CA THR A 27 -7.51 -10.42 8.07
C THR A 27 -6.73 -9.64 7.00
N PHE A 28 -5.40 -9.80 6.92
CA PHE A 28 -4.60 -9.23 5.84
C PHE A 28 -4.91 -9.87 4.48
N SER A 29 -4.96 -11.20 4.44
CA SER A 29 -5.35 -11.96 3.24
C SER A 29 -6.77 -11.59 2.78
N GLU A 30 -7.73 -11.58 3.69
CA GLU A 30 -9.13 -11.21 3.42
C GLU A 30 -9.26 -9.79 2.84
N VAL A 31 -8.64 -8.79 3.48
CA VAL A 31 -8.71 -7.40 3.01
C VAL A 31 -8.12 -7.25 1.63
N ARG A 32 -7.01 -7.94 1.35
CA ARG A 32 -6.38 -7.92 0.05
C ARG A 32 -7.27 -8.55 -1.03
N ASP A 33 -7.88 -9.70 -0.77
CA ASP A 33 -8.82 -10.35 -1.69
C ASP A 33 -10.05 -9.46 -1.95
N ILE A 34 -10.64 -8.88 -0.91
CA ILE A 34 -11.77 -7.96 -1.05
C ILE A 34 -11.40 -6.76 -1.92
N THR A 35 -10.25 -6.14 -1.69
CA THR A 35 -9.83 -4.96 -2.46
C THR A 35 -9.60 -5.28 -3.93
N TYR A 36 -9.09 -6.47 -4.29
CA TYR A 36 -8.99 -6.90 -5.69
C TYR A 36 -10.36 -7.04 -6.37
N ARG A 37 -11.42 -7.37 -5.61
CA ARG A 37 -12.80 -7.45 -6.12
C ARG A 37 -13.49 -6.10 -6.21
N GLU A 38 -13.08 -5.14 -5.37
CA GLU A 38 -13.72 -3.81 -5.28
C GLU A 38 -13.21 -2.82 -6.34
N THR A 39 -12.01 -3.05 -6.93
CA THR A 39 -11.41 -2.12 -7.87
C THR A 39 -10.48 -2.81 -8.88
N TYR A 40 -10.37 -2.24 -10.08
CA TYR A 40 -9.37 -2.65 -11.07
C TYR A 40 -8.06 -1.86 -10.99
N PHE A 41 -7.93 -0.92 -10.08
CA PHE A 41 -6.71 -0.10 -9.87
C PHE A 41 -5.56 -0.85 -9.19
N LEU A 42 -5.68 -2.14 -9.01
CA LEU A 42 -4.61 -3.01 -8.55
C LEU A 42 -4.08 -3.83 -9.73
N ALA A 43 -2.78 -4.18 -9.69
CA ALA A 43 -2.09 -4.79 -10.82
C ALA A 43 -2.56 -6.21 -11.20
N ARG A 44 -3.44 -6.82 -10.43
CA ARG A 44 -3.96 -8.18 -10.66
C ARG A 44 -5.47 -8.19 -10.56
N TYR A 45 -6.08 -9.10 -11.30
CA TYR A 45 -7.48 -9.45 -11.12
C TYR A 45 -7.66 -10.43 -9.96
N PRO A 46 -8.88 -10.53 -9.37
CA PRO A 46 -9.14 -11.43 -8.25
C PRO A 46 -8.75 -12.89 -8.52
N GLU A 47 -8.99 -13.39 -9.72
CA GLU A 47 -8.68 -14.77 -10.13
C GLU A 47 -7.18 -15.03 -10.33
N GLU A 48 -6.35 -14.01 -10.36
CA GLU A 48 -4.89 -14.12 -10.46
C GLU A 48 -4.20 -14.09 -9.09
N THR A 49 -5.00 -14.06 -8.02
CA THR A 49 -4.47 -13.97 -6.66
C THR A 49 -4.77 -15.26 -5.90
N ASP A 50 -3.74 -15.83 -5.33
CA ASP A 50 -3.76 -16.96 -4.39
C ASP A 50 -3.15 -16.55 -3.04
N PHE A 51 -3.31 -15.29 -2.67
CA PHE A 51 -2.70 -14.73 -1.46
C PHE A 51 -3.41 -15.25 -0.21
N THR A 52 -3.00 -16.43 0.23
CA THR A 52 -3.55 -17.12 1.40
C THR A 52 -3.08 -16.50 2.72
N ALA A 53 -3.68 -16.91 3.83
CA ALA A 53 -3.25 -16.50 5.16
C ALA A 53 -1.79 -16.93 5.45
N GLU A 54 -1.38 -18.11 4.97
CA GLU A 54 0.00 -18.59 5.10
C GLU A 54 0.98 -17.73 4.31
N ALA A 55 0.62 -17.30 3.09
CA ALA A 55 1.44 -16.39 2.30
C ALA A 55 1.52 -15.01 2.96
N ALA A 56 0.43 -14.53 3.57
CA ALA A 56 0.39 -13.30 4.35
C ALA A 56 1.30 -13.39 5.58
N GLU A 57 1.25 -14.48 6.35
CA GLU A 57 2.12 -14.71 7.51
C GLU A 57 3.60 -14.73 7.11
N ALA A 58 3.93 -15.43 6.03
CA ALA A 58 5.30 -15.48 5.51
C ALA A 58 5.80 -14.08 5.11
N MET A 59 4.98 -13.30 4.39
CA MET A 59 5.29 -11.92 4.00
C MET A 59 5.49 -11.01 5.22
N ILE A 60 4.58 -11.06 6.20
CA ILE A 60 4.67 -10.28 7.44
C ILE A 60 5.97 -10.59 8.16
N SER A 61 6.31 -11.88 8.28
CA SER A 61 7.50 -12.35 8.99
C SER A 61 8.79 -11.89 8.30
N ASP A 62 8.86 -12.06 6.98
CA ASP A 62 10.01 -11.68 6.17
C ASP A 62 10.25 -10.15 6.23
N ILE A 63 9.21 -9.34 6.04
CA ILE A 63 9.34 -7.88 6.05
C ILE A 63 9.67 -7.36 7.45
N ALA A 64 9.20 -8.01 8.52
CA ALA A 64 9.51 -7.60 9.88
C ALA A 64 11.01 -7.65 10.19
N GLU A 65 11.77 -8.53 9.56
CA GLU A 65 13.22 -8.69 9.73
C GLU A 65 14.04 -7.71 8.89
N ARG A 66 13.43 -7.09 7.88
CA ARG A 66 14.10 -6.14 6.99
C ARG A 66 14.25 -4.76 7.65
N ARG A 67 15.32 -4.03 7.32
CA ARG A 67 15.63 -2.75 8.00
C ARG A 67 14.89 -1.54 7.46
N GLU A 68 14.57 -1.52 6.18
CA GLU A 68 14.07 -0.33 5.48
C GLU A 68 12.79 -0.63 4.69
N GLU A 69 12.27 -1.85 4.84
CA GLU A 69 11.01 -2.28 4.28
C GLU A 69 10.03 -2.51 5.40
N PHE A 70 8.79 -2.10 5.21
CA PHE A 70 7.77 -2.22 6.25
C PHE A 70 6.36 -2.20 5.70
N LEU A 71 5.45 -2.73 6.51
CA LEU A 71 4.02 -2.67 6.33
C LEU A 71 3.40 -1.85 7.44
N ILE A 72 2.40 -1.03 7.12
CA ILE A 72 1.54 -0.38 8.10
C ILE A 72 0.10 -0.74 7.78
N GLY A 73 -0.49 -1.59 8.59
CA GLY A 73 -1.92 -1.90 8.55
C GLY A 73 -2.71 -0.85 9.31
N ALA A 74 -3.88 -0.50 8.77
CA ALA A 74 -4.91 0.22 9.51
C ALA A 74 -5.90 -0.78 10.09
N PHE A 75 -6.13 -0.73 11.40
CA PHE A 75 -6.97 -1.67 12.12
C PHE A 75 -8.13 -0.95 12.79
N ARG A 76 -9.33 -1.46 12.59
CA ARG A 76 -10.52 -1.10 13.37
C ARG A 76 -10.91 -2.27 14.22
N LYS A 77 -10.76 -2.11 15.55
CA LYS A 77 -10.72 -3.25 16.47
C LYS A 77 -9.57 -4.19 16.03
N GLU A 78 -9.84 -5.47 15.79
CA GLU A 78 -8.85 -6.45 15.37
C GLU A 78 -8.82 -6.68 13.84
N GLN A 79 -9.77 -6.08 13.09
CA GLN A 79 -9.84 -6.23 11.65
C GLN A 79 -8.98 -5.20 10.92
N MET A 80 -8.14 -5.65 10.03
CA MET A 80 -7.46 -4.79 9.07
C MET A 80 -8.49 -4.20 8.09
N ILE A 81 -8.35 -2.93 7.75
CA ILE A 81 -9.23 -2.22 6.83
C ILE A 81 -8.48 -1.58 5.65
N GLY A 82 -7.16 -1.69 5.66
CA GLY A 82 -6.26 -1.23 4.62
C GLY A 82 -4.81 -1.37 5.06
N CYS A 83 -3.90 -1.26 4.12
CA CYS A 83 -2.46 -1.37 4.37
C CYS A 83 -1.68 -0.50 3.39
N VAL A 84 -0.60 0.11 3.85
CA VAL A 84 0.44 0.70 3.04
C VAL A 84 1.72 -0.12 3.19
N MET A 85 2.43 -0.31 2.09
CA MET A 85 3.65 -1.10 2.00
C MET A 85 4.78 -0.23 1.45
N VAL A 86 5.94 -0.29 2.07
CA VAL A 86 7.18 0.31 1.56
C VAL A 86 8.18 -0.83 1.35
N LEU A 87 8.51 -1.10 0.09
CA LEU A 87 9.32 -2.26 -0.33
C LEU A 87 10.42 -1.80 -1.28
N LYS A 88 11.64 -2.29 -1.08
CA LYS A 88 12.76 -2.01 -1.97
C LYS A 88 12.57 -2.66 -3.33
N GLU A 89 13.07 -2.02 -4.36
CA GLU A 89 13.02 -2.55 -5.75
C GLU A 89 14.09 -3.61 -6.04
N GLY A 90 14.95 -3.89 -5.08
CA GLY A 90 16.01 -4.87 -5.17
C GLY A 90 17.15 -4.58 -4.20
N ASN A 91 18.05 -5.57 -4.07
CA ASN A 91 19.13 -5.54 -3.08
C ASN A 91 20.46 -4.97 -3.63
N HIS A 92 20.46 -4.47 -4.88
CA HIS A 92 21.68 -3.91 -5.47
C HIS A 92 22.05 -2.56 -4.87
N ILE A 93 23.33 -2.32 -4.66
CA ILE A 93 23.86 -1.08 -4.06
C ILE A 93 23.32 0.18 -4.74
N LYS A 94 23.17 0.17 -6.08
CA LYS A 94 22.67 1.32 -6.84
C LYS A 94 21.19 1.62 -6.62
N PHE A 95 20.42 0.70 -6.05
CA PHE A 95 18.97 0.86 -5.80
C PHE A 95 18.62 0.99 -4.31
N ARG A 96 19.59 0.78 -3.40
CA ARG A 96 19.34 0.72 -1.95
C ARG A 96 18.70 1.97 -1.35
N HIS A 97 18.87 3.13 -2.00
CA HIS A 97 18.39 4.43 -1.55
C HIS A 97 16.90 4.67 -1.90
N LYS A 98 16.25 3.76 -2.60
CA LYS A 98 14.87 3.94 -3.07
C LYS A 98 13.99 2.73 -2.80
N ALA A 99 12.71 3.01 -2.60
CA ALA A 99 11.67 1.99 -2.42
C ALA A 99 10.39 2.35 -3.17
N GLY A 100 9.64 1.34 -3.54
CA GLY A 100 8.27 1.48 -3.97
C GLY A 100 7.34 1.65 -2.77
N ILE A 101 6.30 2.46 -2.92
CA ILE A 101 5.22 2.57 -1.94
C ILE A 101 3.90 2.23 -2.62
N GLY A 102 3.13 1.33 -2.00
CA GLY A 102 1.81 0.93 -2.48
C GLY A 102 0.79 0.94 -1.35
N ILE A 103 -0.46 1.20 -1.68
CA ILE A 103 -1.55 1.26 -0.70
C ILE A 103 -2.79 0.58 -1.24
N PHE A 104 -3.51 -0.11 -0.38
CA PHE A 104 -4.86 -0.59 -0.63
C PHE A 104 -5.74 -0.38 0.61
N ILE A 105 -6.99 -0.06 0.39
CA ILE A 105 -7.99 0.22 1.44
C ILE A 105 -9.33 -0.32 0.97
N LEU A 106 -10.06 -0.98 1.85
CA LEU A 106 -11.44 -1.38 1.58
C LEU A 106 -12.27 -0.18 1.11
N GLN A 107 -13.05 -0.33 0.04
CA GLN A 107 -13.78 0.75 -0.61
C GLN A 107 -14.64 1.56 0.38
N ARG A 108 -15.29 0.89 1.34
CA ARG A 108 -16.11 1.54 2.39
C ARG A 108 -15.33 2.47 3.34
N TYR A 109 -14.00 2.42 3.32
CA TYR A 109 -13.11 3.29 4.09
C TYR A 109 -12.33 4.26 3.19
N CYS A 110 -12.62 4.30 1.89
CA CYS A 110 -12.09 5.29 0.98
C CYS A 110 -12.81 6.65 1.17
N GLY A 111 -12.14 7.74 0.80
CA GLY A 111 -12.75 9.09 0.84
C GLY A 111 -12.88 9.72 2.22
N ILE A 112 -12.62 9.00 3.32
CA ILE A 112 -12.74 9.50 4.70
C ILE A 112 -11.42 10.05 5.28
N GLY A 113 -10.34 10.08 4.46
CA GLY A 113 -9.02 10.55 4.89
C GLY A 113 -8.06 9.45 5.37
N LEU A 114 -8.49 8.18 5.43
CA LEU A 114 -7.64 7.08 5.89
C LEU A 114 -6.39 6.89 5.02
N GLY A 115 -6.54 6.96 3.69
CA GLY A 115 -5.41 6.85 2.77
C GLY A 115 -4.34 7.90 3.03
N ARG A 116 -4.76 9.13 3.31
CA ARG A 116 -3.85 10.22 3.67
C ARG A 116 -3.07 9.90 4.94
N GLN A 117 -3.76 9.46 6.01
CA GLN A 117 -3.12 9.12 7.29
C GLN A 117 -2.11 7.97 7.15
N LEU A 118 -2.45 6.92 6.38
CA LEU A 118 -1.56 5.80 6.11
C LEU A 118 -0.31 6.26 5.34
N MET A 119 -0.49 7.01 4.26
CA MET A 119 0.62 7.49 3.43
C MET A 119 1.51 8.48 4.18
N GLU A 120 0.94 9.45 4.92
CA GLU A 120 1.71 10.38 5.75
C GLU A 120 2.55 9.63 6.79
N TYR A 121 1.97 8.61 7.44
CA TYR A 121 2.68 7.83 8.45
C TYR A 121 3.76 6.94 7.83
N ALA A 122 3.54 6.41 6.63
CA ALA A 122 4.56 5.67 5.90
C ALA A 122 5.73 6.58 5.49
N ILE A 123 5.45 7.76 4.95
CA ILE A 123 6.49 8.75 4.57
C ILE A 123 7.29 9.19 5.79
N GLU A 124 6.62 9.46 6.93
CA GLU A 124 7.28 9.81 8.19
C GLU A 124 8.27 8.73 8.65
N ASN A 125 7.86 7.46 8.57
CA ASN A 125 8.72 6.34 8.97
C ASN A 125 9.83 6.05 7.95
N ALA A 126 9.58 6.21 6.64
CA ALA A 126 10.60 6.09 5.62
C ALA A 126 11.73 7.12 5.82
N ARG A 127 11.40 8.35 6.25
CA ARG A 127 12.39 9.40 6.56
C ARG A 127 13.31 9.07 7.74
N LYS A 128 12.96 8.08 8.56
CA LYS A 128 13.81 7.59 9.67
C LYS A 128 14.78 6.50 9.23
N THR A 129 14.77 6.13 7.96
CA THR A 129 15.62 5.11 7.33
C THR A 129 16.66 5.77 6.41
N GLU A 130 17.47 4.95 5.74
CA GLU A 130 18.42 5.42 4.71
C GLU A 130 17.75 5.62 3.32
N LEU A 131 16.42 5.51 3.23
CA LEU A 131 15.71 5.75 1.99
C LEU A 131 15.68 7.25 1.67
N GLU A 132 16.09 7.58 0.47
CA GLU A 132 16.12 8.96 -0.07
C GLU A 132 14.94 9.21 -1.02
N GLN A 133 14.37 8.15 -1.60
CA GLN A 133 13.34 8.25 -2.61
C GLN A 133 12.25 7.18 -2.41
N LEU A 134 10.99 7.63 -2.45
CA LEU A 134 9.82 6.77 -2.59
C LEU A 134 9.21 7.00 -3.97
N LYS A 135 8.85 5.91 -4.65
CA LYS A 135 8.17 5.96 -5.93
C LYS A 135 6.94 5.07 -5.95
N LEU A 136 6.01 5.37 -6.82
CA LEU A 136 4.80 4.61 -7.05
C LEU A 136 4.38 4.72 -8.51
N GLY A 137 3.60 3.72 -8.97
CA GLY A 137 2.84 3.79 -10.19
C GLY A 137 1.36 3.91 -9.89
N VAL A 138 0.62 4.58 -10.74
CA VAL A 138 -0.82 4.76 -10.61
C VAL A 138 -1.51 4.76 -11.97
N PHE A 139 -2.65 4.10 -12.07
CA PHE A 139 -3.52 4.15 -13.24
C PHE A 139 -3.91 5.61 -13.53
N ASP A 140 -3.84 6.04 -14.78
CA ASP A 140 -4.06 7.41 -15.21
C ASP A 140 -5.50 7.91 -14.99
N ASP A 141 -6.44 7.00 -14.84
CA ASP A 141 -7.84 7.28 -14.52
C ASP A 141 -8.18 7.15 -13.02
N ASN A 142 -7.21 6.79 -12.16
CA ASN A 142 -7.39 6.79 -10.71
C ASN A 142 -7.22 8.21 -10.12
N VAL A 143 -8.13 9.10 -10.50
CA VAL A 143 -8.08 10.53 -10.13
C VAL A 143 -7.98 10.75 -8.61
N ALA A 144 -8.62 9.88 -7.82
CA ALA A 144 -8.61 10.02 -6.36
C ALA A 144 -7.22 9.76 -5.77
N ALA A 145 -6.53 8.72 -6.25
CA ALA A 145 -5.17 8.38 -5.82
C ALA A 145 -4.17 9.43 -6.31
N ILE A 146 -4.25 9.86 -7.57
CA ILE A 146 -3.38 10.90 -8.15
C ILE A 146 -3.44 12.17 -7.29
N ARG A 147 -4.64 12.68 -6.99
CA ARG A 147 -4.83 13.87 -6.13
C ARG A 147 -4.28 13.68 -4.72
N LEU A 148 -4.36 12.47 -4.17
CA LEU A 148 -3.78 12.15 -2.87
C LEU A 148 -2.26 12.25 -2.92
N TYR A 149 -1.63 11.61 -3.92
CA TYR A 149 -0.18 11.58 -4.07
C TYR A 149 0.40 12.97 -4.34
N GLU A 150 -0.23 13.77 -5.19
CA GLU A 150 0.16 15.17 -5.42
C GLU A 150 0.13 16.01 -4.14
N LYS A 151 -0.92 15.87 -3.31
CA LYS A 151 -1.03 16.56 -2.01
C LYS A 151 0.04 16.12 -1.01
N LEU A 152 0.58 14.92 -1.15
CA LEU A 152 1.65 14.39 -0.32
C LEU A 152 3.05 14.74 -0.86
N GLY A 153 3.13 15.47 -1.99
CA GLY A 153 4.37 15.95 -2.58
C GLY A 153 4.99 15.02 -3.61
N PHE A 154 4.30 13.94 -4.01
CA PHE A 154 4.72 13.16 -5.18
C PHE A 154 4.55 13.97 -6.45
N ARG A 155 5.45 13.76 -7.40
CA ARG A 155 5.44 14.44 -8.70
C ARG A 155 5.55 13.41 -9.81
N GLU A 156 4.75 13.57 -10.85
CA GLU A 156 4.90 12.79 -12.07
C GLU A 156 6.28 13.03 -12.67
N TRP A 157 7.01 11.95 -12.94
CA TRP A 157 8.30 12.00 -13.59
C TRP A 157 8.34 11.16 -14.89
N GLY A 158 7.28 10.38 -15.15
CA GLY A 158 7.14 9.58 -16.34
C GLY A 158 5.75 9.00 -16.51
N ARG A 159 5.46 8.54 -17.72
CA ARG A 159 4.21 7.88 -18.07
C ARG A 159 4.52 6.72 -19.01
N GLU A 160 3.98 5.54 -18.70
CA GLU A 160 4.04 4.37 -19.57
C GLU A 160 2.71 4.25 -20.32
N PRO A 161 2.68 4.53 -21.64
CA PRO A 161 1.48 4.37 -22.44
C PRO A 161 1.08 2.90 -22.54
N HIS A 162 -0.23 2.62 -22.43
CA HIS A 162 -0.78 1.27 -22.54
C HIS A 162 -0.17 0.25 -21.55
N ALA A 163 0.22 0.71 -20.37
CA ALA A 163 0.82 -0.13 -19.33
C ALA A 163 -0.09 -1.29 -18.91
N PHE A 164 -1.40 -1.06 -18.88
CA PHE A 164 -2.39 -2.06 -18.51
C PHE A 164 -3.39 -2.30 -19.64
N LYS A 165 -3.60 -3.58 -19.97
CA LYS A 165 -4.70 -4.01 -20.85
C LYS A 165 -5.80 -4.62 -20.02
N LEU A 166 -6.98 -4.00 -20.02
CA LEU A 166 -8.12 -4.49 -19.27
C LEU A 166 -8.85 -5.63 -20.02
N LYS A 167 -9.70 -6.39 -19.31
CA LYS A 167 -10.45 -7.53 -19.87
C LYS A 167 -11.40 -7.15 -21.01
N ASP A 168 -11.88 -5.91 -21.03
CA ASP A 168 -12.72 -5.38 -22.11
C ASP A 168 -11.90 -4.96 -23.36
N GLY A 169 -10.58 -5.14 -23.31
CA GLY A 169 -9.66 -4.79 -24.39
C GLY A 169 -9.19 -3.34 -24.36
N SER A 170 -9.72 -2.49 -23.49
CA SER A 170 -9.25 -1.12 -23.32
C SER A 170 -7.87 -1.07 -22.64
N TYR A 171 -7.16 0.03 -22.85
CA TYR A 171 -5.86 0.26 -22.25
C TYR A 171 -5.92 1.39 -21.22
N ARG A 172 -5.00 1.34 -20.26
CA ARG A 172 -4.72 2.43 -19.33
C ARG A 172 -3.23 2.68 -19.29
N ASP A 173 -2.87 3.94 -19.13
CA ASP A 173 -1.48 4.33 -18.92
C ASP A 173 -1.13 4.18 -17.42
N GLU A 174 0.15 4.03 -17.13
CA GLU A 174 0.67 4.16 -15.77
C GLU A 174 1.42 5.48 -15.63
N ILE A 175 1.01 6.29 -14.66
CA ILE A 175 1.74 7.50 -14.23
C ILE A 175 2.74 7.07 -13.17
N GLN A 176 4.01 7.43 -13.37
CA GLN A 176 5.12 7.11 -12.48
C GLN A 176 5.46 8.32 -11.62
#